data_7d8e689dcdfd30711038cbad666434c6
#
_entry.id   7d8e689dcdfd30711038cbad666434c6
#
_cell.length_a   1.000
_cell.length_b   1.000
_cell.length_c   1.000
_cell.angle_alpha   90.00
_cell.angle_beta   90.00
_cell.angle_gamma   90.00
#
_symmetry.space_group_name_H-M   'P 1'
#
loop_
_entity.id
_entity.type
_entity.pdbx_description
1 polymer ?
#
loop_
_entity_poly.entity_id
_entity_poly.type
_entity_poly.pdbx_seq_one_letter_code
_entity_poly.pdbx_strand_id
1 'polypeptide(L)'
;MIRISKQEWHNISDSDLIRYVILDERGASVILEIYNKPSEDGYGCRAFMWGLWVDKQIRHRGIGQELLDKCVDITICNGIDALFLEFEKVNHPWILQWYKRNGFMVLAKNKNKCLMKKQIQVR
;
A
#
# COMPACT_ATOMS: atom_id res chain seq x y z
N MET A 1 3.32 9.03 16.92
CA MET A 1 3.76 9.91 15.82
C MET A 1 4.21 9.07 14.65
N ILE A 2 3.80 9.42 13.45
CA ILE A 2 4.19 8.71 12.24
C ILE A 2 5.54 9.24 11.77
N ARG A 3 6.46 8.31 11.48
CA ARG A 3 7.75 8.64 10.86
C ARG A 3 7.78 8.03 9.47
N ILE A 4 8.29 8.80 8.51
CA ILE A 4 8.40 8.36 7.13
C ILE A 4 9.87 8.42 6.72
N SER A 5 10.42 7.28 6.34
CA SER A 5 11.76 7.17 5.77
C SER A 5 11.63 6.93 4.27
N LYS A 6 12.44 7.62 3.49
CA LYS A 6 12.43 7.52 2.04
C LYS A 6 13.75 6.94 1.56
N GLN A 7 13.69 5.90 0.74
CA GLN A 7 14.85 5.27 0.12
C GLN A 7 14.67 5.28 -1.40
N GLU A 8 15.69 5.69 -2.13
CA GLU A 8 15.64 5.77 -3.58
C GLU A 8 16.66 4.81 -4.19
N TRP A 9 16.19 4.02 -5.16
CA TRP A 9 17.07 3.16 -5.95
C TRP A 9 16.98 3.59 -7.41
N HIS A 10 18.14 3.91 -7.98
CA HIS A 10 18.28 4.21 -9.39
C HIS A 10 18.95 3.02 -10.04
N ASN A 11 18.19 2.28 -10.84
CA ASN A 11 18.67 1.05 -11.43
C ASN A 11 19.11 1.26 -12.87
N ILE A 12 20.21 0.59 -13.23
CA ILE A 12 20.77 0.57 -14.58
C ILE A 12 19.76 -0.03 -15.60
N SER A 13 18.77 -0.77 -15.16
CA SER A 13 17.77 -1.46 -16.01
C SER A 13 16.43 -0.74 -16.11
N ASP A 14 16.40 0.57 -16.06
CA ASP A 14 15.22 1.42 -16.37
C ASP A 14 14.09 1.43 -15.33
N SER A 15 14.25 0.87 -14.15
CA SER A 15 13.20 0.97 -13.13
C SER A 15 13.72 1.65 -11.88
N ASP A 16 13.43 2.93 -11.76
CA ASP A 16 13.68 3.65 -10.51
C ASP A 16 12.60 3.32 -9.52
N LEU A 17 13.00 3.07 -8.29
CA LEU A 17 12.12 2.72 -7.19
C LEU A 17 12.33 3.71 -6.05
N ILE A 18 11.24 4.26 -5.54
CA ILE A 18 11.25 5.00 -4.29
C ILE A 18 10.45 4.17 -3.27
N ARG A 19 11.09 3.82 -2.18
CA ARG A 19 10.42 3.09 -1.09
C ARG A 19 10.23 4.03 0.09
N TYR A 20 9.00 4.11 0.56
CA TYR A 20 8.63 4.81 1.78
C TYR A 20 8.38 3.77 2.87
N VAL A 21 9.12 3.86 3.96
CA VAL A 21 8.88 3.05 5.15
C VAL A 21 8.16 3.94 6.15
N ILE A 22 6.93 3.60 6.45
CA ILE A 22 6.05 4.41 7.28
C ILE A 22 5.85 3.68 8.60
N LEU A 23 6.30 4.30 9.68
CA LEU A 23 6.29 3.71 11.01
C LEU A 23 5.49 4.57 11.97
N ASP A 24 4.71 3.93 12.82
CA ASP A 24 4.08 4.58 13.97
C ASP A 24 4.70 4.03 15.25
N GLU A 25 5.10 4.93 16.16
CA GLU A 25 5.78 4.54 17.39
C GLU A 25 4.96 3.64 18.30
N ARG A 26 3.64 3.65 18.12
CA ARG A 26 2.73 2.80 18.90
C ARG A 26 2.79 1.33 18.50
N GLY A 27 3.46 0.99 17.39
CA GLY A 27 3.61 -0.38 16.95
C GLY A 27 2.86 -0.70 15.67
N ALA A 28 3.01 0.16 14.66
CA ALA A 28 2.40 -0.07 13.35
C ALA A 28 3.39 0.31 12.25
N SER A 29 3.26 -0.33 11.10
CA SER A 29 4.14 -0.07 9.95
C SER A 29 3.47 -0.44 8.64
N VAL A 30 3.94 0.19 7.58
CA VAL A 30 3.57 -0.18 6.20
C VAL A 30 4.69 0.27 5.28
N ILE A 31 4.84 -0.41 4.16
CA ILE A 31 5.79 -0.05 3.12
C ILE A 31 5.01 0.33 1.87
N LEU A 32 5.40 1.46 1.26
CA LEU A 32 4.86 1.93 0.00
C LEU A 32 6.00 2.05 -1.00
N GLU A 33 5.84 1.43 -2.16
CA GLU A 33 6.80 1.47 -3.25
C GLU A 33 6.23 2.22 -4.44
N ILE A 34 6.98 3.21 -4.92
CA ILE A 34 6.61 4.02 -6.08
C ILE A 34 7.58 3.71 -7.20
N TYR A 35 7.06 3.33 -8.35
CA TYR A 35 7.84 3.00 -9.54
C TYR A 35 7.67 4.09 -10.60
N ASN A 36 8.74 4.41 -11.32
CA ASN A 36 8.68 5.40 -12.38
C ASN A 36 7.98 4.89 -13.64
N LYS A 37 7.85 3.57 -13.78
CA LYS A 37 7.17 2.92 -14.90
C LYS A 37 6.08 1.98 -14.41
N PRO A 38 4.98 1.84 -15.16
CA PRO A 38 3.95 0.87 -14.80
C PRO A 38 4.45 -0.57 -14.91
N SER A 39 3.88 -1.46 -14.10
CA SER A 39 4.19 -2.88 -14.16
C SER A 39 3.82 -3.48 -15.51
N GLU A 40 4.55 -4.51 -15.91
CA GLU A 40 4.37 -5.17 -17.21
C GLU A 40 3.37 -6.33 -17.16
N ASP A 41 2.73 -6.54 -16.02
CA ASP A 41 1.77 -7.65 -15.83
C ASP A 41 0.36 -7.37 -16.38
N GLY A 42 0.16 -6.22 -17.01
CA GLY A 42 -1.14 -5.79 -17.53
C GLY A 42 -1.96 -4.96 -16.57
N TYR A 43 -1.58 -4.85 -15.31
CA TYR A 43 -2.30 -4.04 -14.32
C TYR A 43 -1.83 -2.59 -14.27
N GLY A 44 -0.62 -2.31 -14.73
CA GLY A 44 -0.09 -0.94 -14.77
C GLY A 44 0.22 -0.37 -13.40
N CYS A 45 0.65 -1.19 -12.46
CA CYS A 45 0.95 -0.76 -11.10
C CYS A 45 2.16 0.15 -11.05
N ARG A 46 2.02 1.33 -10.45
CA ARG A 46 3.11 2.25 -10.16
C ARG A 46 3.24 2.55 -8.68
N ALA A 47 2.19 2.36 -7.89
CA ALA A 47 2.19 2.52 -6.45
C ALA A 47 1.70 1.23 -5.81
N PHE A 48 2.51 0.64 -4.96
CA PHE A 48 2.22 -0.65 -4.34
C PHE A 48 2.53 -0.60 -2.85
N MET A 49 1.54 -0.91 -2.02
CA MET A 49 1.76 -0.98 -0.57
C MET A 49 1.73 -2.43 -0.11
N TRP A 50 2.55 -2.72 0.89
CA TRP A 50 2.61 -4.05 1.48
C TRP A 50 3.10 -3.98 2.93
N GLY A 51 2.95 -5.09 3.63
CA GLY A 51 3.44 -5.20 4.99
C GLY A 51 2.70 -4.31 5.98
N LEU A 52 1.42 -3.98 5.73
CA LEU A 52 0.64 -3.24 6.71
C LEU A 52 0.47 -4.09 7.96
N TRP A 53 1.01 -3.61 9.06
CA TRP A 53 1.00 -4.27 10.34
C TRP A 53 0.61 -3.31 11.44
N VAL A 54 -0.30 -3.73 12.29
CA VAL A 54 -0.66 -3.00 13.51
C VAL A 54 -0.56 -3.99 14.67
N ASP A 55 0.20 -3.62 15.69
CA ASP A 55 0.35 -4.46 16.89
C ASP A 55 -1.03 -4.84 17.44
N LYS A 56 -1.20 -6.11 17.80
CA LYS A 56 -2.46 -6.66 18.25
C LYS A 56 -3.07 -5.88 19.41
N GLN A 57 -2.25 -5.34 20.28
CA GLN A 57 -2.71 -4.61 21.47
C GLN A 57 -3.29 -3.24 21.16
N ILE A 58 -2.98 -2.69 19.98
CA ILE A 58 -3.42 -1.34 19.60
C ILE A 58 -4.32 -1.32 18.37
N ARG A 59 -4.81 -2.48 17.95
CA ARG A 59 -5.74 -2.58 16.82
C ARG A 59 -7.09 -1.93 17.18
N HIS A 60 -7.83 -1.52 16.14
CA HIS A 60 -9.16 -0.88 16.24
C HIS A 60 -9.12 0.52 16.86
N ARG A 61 -7.97 1.20 16.81
CA ARG A 61 -7.81 2.59 17.29
C ARG A 61 -7.58 3.58 16.15
N GLY A 62 -7.80 3.15 14.92
CA GLY A 62 -7.63 4.01 13.75
C GLY A 62 -6.19 4.18 13.27
N ILE A 63 -5.23 3.45 13.84
CA ILE A 63 -3.82 3.59 13.48
C ILE A 63 -3.56 3.05 12.07
N GLY A 64 -4.13 1.89 11.73
CA GLY A 64 -4.04 1.34 10.38
C GLY A 64 -4.62 2.27 9.34
N GLN A 65 -5.72 2.96 9.67
CA GLN A 65 -6.34 3.95 8.80
C GLN A 65 -5.41 5.14 8.57
N GLU A 66 -4.73 5.62 9.62
CA GLU A 66 -3.76 6.70 9.49
C GLU A 66 -2.62 6.33 8.54
N LEU A 67 -2.11 5.10 8.64
CA LEU A 67 -1.04 4.62 7.76
C LEU A 67 -1.52 4.49 6.32
N LEU A 68 -2.70 3.92 6.11
CA LEU A 68 -3.29 3.80 4.78
C LEU A 68 -3.50 5.17 4.14
N ASP A 69 -4.02 6.12 4.90
CA ASP A 69 -4.24 7.48 4.41
C ASP A 69 -2.92 8.14 3.99
N LYS A 70 -1.84 7.89 4.72
CA LYS A 70 -0.51 8.37 4.33
C LYS A 70 -0.04 7.76 3.02
N CYS A 71 -0.28 6.47 2.81
CA CYS A 71 0.04 5.82 1.54
C CYS A 71 -0.72 6.45 0.38
N VAL A 72 -2.00 6.74 0.57
CA VAL A 72 -2.83 7.40 -0.44
C VAL A 72 -2.29 8.80 -0.73
N ASP A 73 -1.98 9.58 0.31
CA ASP A 73 -1.45 10.93 0.16
C ASP A 73 -0.14 10.96 -0.63
N ILE A 74 0.78 10.06 -0.30
CA ILE A 74 2.07 9.97 -1.00
C ILE A 74 1.86 9.56 -2.46
N THR A 75 0.94 8.65 -2.72
CA THR A 75 0.59 8.23 -4.08
C THR A 75 0.09 9.41 -4.90
N ILE A 76 -0.82 10.21 -4.34
CA ILE A 76 -1.34 11.42 -4.98
C ILE A 76 -0.22 12.43 -5.23
N CYS A 77 0.64 12.65 -4.24
CA CYS A 77 1.76 13.59 -4.37
C CYS A 77 2.75 13.21 -5.47
N ASN A 78 2.80 11.93 -5.82
CA ASN A 78 3.62 11.45 -6.94
C ASN A 78 2.87 11.48 -8.28
N GLY A 79 1.67 12.04 -8.33
CA GLY A 79 0.87 12.16 -9.55
C GLY A 79 0.30 10.83 -10.03
N ILE A 80 0.15 9.86 -9.15
CA ILE A 80 -0.32 8.52 -9.49
C ILE A 80 -1.77 8.40 -9.03
N ASP A 81 -2.61 7.83 -9.88
CA ASP A 81 -4.07 7.78 -9.67
C ASP A 81 -4.59 6.42 -9.21
N ALA A 82 -3.70 5.50 -8.86
CA ALA A 82 -4.11 4.19 -8.36
C ALA A 82 -3.09 3.64 -7.38
N LEU A 83 -3.59 3.06 -6.31
CA LEU A 83 -2.78 2.38 -5.29
C LEU A 83 -3.15 0.90 -5.28
N PHE A 84 -2.13 0.06 -5.40
CA PHE A 84 -2.28 -1.39 -5.40
C PHE A 84 -1.79 -1.96 -4.07
N LEU A 85 -2.34 -3.09 -3.68
CA LEU A 85 -1.86 -3.85 -2.53
C LEU A 85 -2.08 -5.34 -2.75
N GLU A 86 -1.34 -6.14 -2.00
CA GLU A 86 -1.51 -7.58 -1.97
C GLU A 86 -1.45 -8.03 -0.52
N PHE A 87 -2.28 -8.99 -0.13
CA PHE A 87 -2.26 -9.55 1.21
C PHE A 87 -2.56 -11.05 1.19
N GLU A 88 -2.13 -11.74 2.25
CA GLU A 88 -2.39 -13.16 2.43
C GLU A 88 -3.75 -13.36 3.08
N LYS A 89 -4.60 -14.17 2.47
CA LYS A 89 -5.99 -14.38 2.90
C LYS A 89 -6.12 -15.09 4.24
N VAL A 90 -5.16 -15.94 4.58
CA VAL A 90 -5.30 -16.92 5.65
C VAL A 90 -5.28 -16.28 7.04
N ASN A 91 -4.56 -15.17 7.18
CA ASN A 91 -4.25 -14.62 8.51
C ASN A 91 -5.30 -13.67 9.06
N HIS A 92 -6.09 -13.02 8.20
CA HIS A 92 -7.02 -11.98 8.63
C HIS A 92 -8.25 -11.93 7.73
N PRO A 93 -9.27 -12.77 7.95
CA PRO A 93 -10.45 -12.80 7.07
C PRO A 93 -11.23 -11.47 7.03
N TRP A 94 -11.11 -10.63 8.07
CA TRP A 94 -11.76 -9.33 8.12
C TRP A 94 -11.06 -8.26 7.27
N ILE A 95 -9.79 -8.48 6.88
CA ILE A 95 -8.98 -7.46 6.20
C ILE A 95 -9.53 -7.15 4.81
N LEU A 96 -10.08 -8.14 4.13
CA LEU A 96 -10.69 -7.94 2.81
C LEU A 96 -11.82 -6.92 2.86
N GLN A 97 -12.71 -7.05 3.84
CA GLN A 97 -13.83 -6.12 3.99
C GLN A 97 -13.35 -4.73 4.37
N TRP A 98 -12.32 -4.65 5.20
CA TRP A 98 -11.73 -3.36 5.58
C TRP A 98 -11.16 -2.63 4.37
N TYR A 99 -10.41 -3.33 3.51
CA TYR A 99 -9.90 -2.73 2.27
C TYR A 99 -11.03 -2.32 1.34
N LYS A 100 -12.06 -3.14 1.20
CA LYS A 100 -13.22 -2.78 0.38
C LYS A 100 -13.91 -1.51 0.88
N ARG A 101 -14.06 -1.35 2.18
CA ARG A 101 -14.63 -0.13 2.78
C ARG A 101 -13.74 1.10 2.50
N ASN A 102 -12.46 0.88 2.28
CA ASN A 102 -11.52 1.94 1.93
C ASN A 102 -11.42 2.19 0.41
N GLY A 103 -12.29 1.59 -0.37
CA GLY A 103 -12.38 1.86 -1.80
C GLY A 103 -11.54 0.94 -2.67
N PHE A 104 -10.96 -0.12 -2.12
CA PHE A 104 -10.23 -1.11 -2.89
C PHE A 104 -11.15 -2.14 -3.51
N MET A 105 -10.81 -2.58 -4.72
CA MET A 105 -11.51 -3.64 -5.41
C MET A 105 -10.55 -4.79 -5.70
N VAL A 106 -11.07 -6.02 -5.70
CA VAL A 106 -10.27 -7.21 -6.02
C VAL A 106 -9.97 -7.23 -7.51
N LEU A 107 -8.69 -7.32 -7.87
CA LEU A 107 -8.25 -7.52 -9.26
C LEU A 107 -8.00 -8.99 -9.57
N ALA A 108 -7.33 -9.67 -8.66
CA ALA A 108 -6.97 -11.06 -8.85
C ALA A 108 -6.83 -11.72 -7.48
N LYS A 109 -7.17 -12.99 -7.41
CA LYS A 109 -6.98 -13.77 -6.20
C LYS A 109 -6.64 -15.21 -6.55
N ASN A 110 -5.80 -15.81 -5.73
CA ASN A 110 -5.56 -17.24 -5.76
C ASN A 110 -5.87 -17.83 -4.38
N LYS A 111 -5.46 -19.06 -4.15
CA LYS A 111 -5.73 -19.77 -2.91
C LYS A 111 -5.19 -19.03 -1.67
N ASN A 112 -4.05 -18.34 -1.81
CA ASN A 112 -3.33 -17.78 -0.68
C ASN A 112 -3.32 -16.25 -0.63
N LYS A 113 -3.40 -15.58 -1.78
CA LYS A 113 -3.20 -14.13 -1.88
C LYS A 113 -4.33 -13.43 -2.61
N CYS A 114 -4.51 -12.16 -2.30
CA CYS A 114 -5.47 -11.29 -2.95
C CYS A 114 -4.77 -10.00 -3.37
N LEU A 115 -4.88 -9.65 -4.66
CA LEU A 115 -4.39 -8.41 -5.23
C LEU A 115 -5.56 -7.44 -5.36
N MET A 116 -5.39 -6.24 -4.85
CA MET A 116 -6.44 -5.21 -4.86
C MET A 116 -5.93 -3.90 -5.41
N LYS A 117 -6.85 -3.08 -5.88
CA LYS A 117 -6.57 -1.75 -6.44
C LYS A 117 -7.57 -0.75 -5.91
N LYS A 118 -7.08 0.41 -5.50
CA LYS A 118 -7.89 1.59 -5.22
C LYS A 118 -7.67 2.62 -6.32
N GLN A 119 -8.73 2.98 -7.03
CA GLN A 119 -8.70 4.10 -7.95
C GLN A 119 -8.78 5.39 -7.15
N ILE A 120 -7.84 6.29 -7.38
CA ILE A 120 -7.75 7.56 -6.68
C ILE A 120 -8.19 8.65 -7.63
N GLN A 121 -9.13 9.49 -7.19
CA GLN A 121 -9.53 10.65 -7.97
C GLN A 121 -8.47 11.75 -7.78
N VAL A 122 -7.77 12.06 -8.85
CA VAL A 122 -6.80 13.16 -8.88
C VAL A 122 -7.51 14.37 -9.46
N ARG A 123 -7.52 15.43 -8.68
CA ARG A 123 -8.07 16.71 -9.14
C ARG A 123 -7.00 17.50 -9.89
#